data_b2eb07eb34f9900ec411a944da1f1bcf
#
_entry.id   b2eb07eb34f9900ec411a944da1f1bcf
#
_cell.length_a   1.000
_cell.length_b   1.000
_cell.length_c   1.000
_cell.angle_alpha   90.00
_cell.angle_beta   90.00
_cell.angle_gamma   90.00
#
_symmetry.space_group_name_H-M   'P 1'
#
loop_
_entity.id
_entity.type
_entity.pdbx_description
1 polymer ?
#
loop_
_entity_poly.entity_id
_entity_poly.type
_entity_poly.pdbx_seq_one_letter_code
_entity_poly.pdbx_strand_id
1 'polypeptide(L)'
;MKYLFFFLTINFTFSQTNVFDCARTGTAEEMEAFYTTNPKLVEALNERGSSPLTLAAYYNNISVANYLIDKVDNINGNSDDGTPLMAAVVKGHVEIAQAFVEAGADPNLTDANGATALHYAVLFNNQELAILLMEAGASAFMKNNVGQSPLDFAKMHNDKTLNTILNK
;
A
#
# COMPACT_ATOMS: atom_id res chain seq x y z
N MET A 1 50.51 1.61 24.55
CA MET A 1 49.22 2.31 24.37
C MET A 1 48.23 1.32 23.76
N LYS A 2 47.34 0.76 24.59
CA LYS A 2 46.33 -0.20 24.17
C LYS A 2 45.06 0.58 23.84
N TYR A 3 44.65 0.62 22.57
CA TYR A 3 43.35 1.13 22.19
C TYR A 3 42.29 0.09 22.55
N LEU A 4 41.53 0.39 23.59
CA LEU A 4 40.36 -0.37 24.02
C LEU A 4 39.19 0.01 23.07
N PHE A 5 38.93 -0.82 22.05
CA PHE A 5 37.70 -0.71 21.26
C PHE A 5 36.54 -1.09 22.15
N PHE A 6 35.80 -0.08 22.61
CA PHE A 6 34.52 -0.26 23.25
C PHE A 6 33.52 -0.63 22.16
N PHE A 7 33.34 -1.93 21.93
CA PHE A 7 32.17 -2.43 21.22
C PHE A 7 30.97 -2.12 22.12
N LEU A 8 30.26 -1.02 21.82
CA LEU A 8 28.93 -0.79 22.34
C LEU A 8 28.03 -1.84 21.65
N THR A 9 27.90 -3.01 22.26
CA THR A 9 26.84 -3.96 21.91
C THR A 9 25.54 -3.30 22.31
N ILE A 10 24.91 -2.63 21.35
CA ILE A 10 23.49 -2.30 21.46
C ILE A 10 22.81 -3.66 21.45
N ASN A 11 22.54 -4.19 22.63
CA ASN A 11 21.60 -5.28 22.82
C ASN A 11 20.21 -4.71 22.46
N PHE A 12 19.90 -4.67 21.15
CA PHE A 12 18.53 -4.62 20.70
C PHE A 12 17.91 -5.91 21.25
N THR A 13 17.22 -5.81 22.37
CA THR A 13 16.26 -6.83 22.76
C THR A 13 15.19 -6.82 21.64
N PHE A 14 15.39 -7.64 20.62
CA PHE A 14 14.35 -8.05 19.69
C PHE A 14 13.31 -8.81 20.52
N SER A 15 12.54 -8.05 21.31
CA SER A 15 11.38 -8.55 22.01
C SER A 15 10.33 -8.89 20.96
N GLN A 16 10.36 -10.14 20.45
CA GLN A 16 9.30 -10.84 19.72
C GLN A 16 8.55 -10.05 18.61
N THR A 17 9.08 -8.93 18.14
CA THR A 17 8.49 -8.18 17.04
C THR A 17 8.81 -8.93 15.75
N ASN A 18 7.78 -9.46 15.09
CA ASN A 18 7.97 -10.06 13.77
C ASN A 18 7.91 -8.99 12.68
N VAL A 19 8.31 -9.33 11.45
CA VAL A 19 8.34 -8.40 10.32
C VAL A 19 6.97 -7.75 10.05
N PHE A 20 5.88 -8.46 10.32
CA PHE A 20 4.52 -7.95 10.12
C PHE A 20 4.11 -6.93 11.20
N ASP A 21 4.55 -7.10 12.43
CA ASP A 21 4.32 -6.12 13.50
C ASP A 21 5.18 -4.88 13.27
N CYS A 22 6.44 -5.05 12.84
CA CYS A 22 7.28 -3.95 12.39
C CYS A 22 6.63 -3.17 11.24
N ALA A 23 6.03 -3.85 10.26
CA ALA A 23 5.32 -3.19 9.16
C ALA A 23 4.13 -2.34 9.65
N ARG A 24 3.42 -2.77 10.71
CA ARG A 24 2.28 -2.02 11.25
C ARG A 24 2.69 -0.79 12.04
N THR A 25 3.71 -0.91 12.89
CA THR A 25 3.99 0.09 13.94
C THR A 25 5.47 0.33 14.20
N GLY A 26 6.37 -0.36 13.50
CA GLY A 26 7.81 -0.22 13.64
C GLY A 26 8.38 0.94 12.84
N THR A 27 9.70 1.03 12.81
CA THR A 27 10.45 2.05 12.07
C THR A 27 11.12 1.48 10.82
N ALA A 28 11.58 2.35 9.93
CA ALA A 28 12.35 1.96 8.75
C ALA A 28 13.66 1.27 9.13
N GLU A 29 14.33 1.71 10.22
CA GLU A 29 15.57 1.12 10.72
C GLU A 29 15.34 -0.30 11.27
N GLU A 30 14.22 -0.54 11.93
CA GLU A 30 13.82 -1.88 12.37
C GLU A 30 13.52 -2.78 11.17
N MET A 31 12.83 -2.26 10.14
CA MET A 31 12.57 -3.00 8.91
C MET A 31 13.86 -3.30 8.14
N GLU A 32 14.81 -2.37 8.11
CA GLU A 32 16.16 -2.58 7.53
C GLU A 32 16.90 -3.71 8.23
N ALA A 33 16.77 -3.84 9.56
CA ALA A 33 17.38 -4.95 10.30
C ALA A 33 16.79 -6.31 9.87
N PHE A 34 15.47 -6.40 9.61
CA PHE A 34 14.86 -7.61 9.04
C PHE A 34 15.38 -7.90 7.63
N TYR A 35 15.41 -6.88 6.76
CA TYR A 35 15.91 -7.02 5.40
C TYR A 35 17.37 -7.47 5.35
N THR A 36 18.23 -6.88 6.17
CA THR A 36 19.64 -7.22 6.26
C THR A 36 19.87 -8.66 6.75
N THR A 37 19.03 -9.11 7.71
CA THR A 37 19.11 -10.48 8.24
C THR A 37 18.66 -11.51 7.21
N ASN A 38 17.56 -11.25 6.53
CA ASN A 38 17.02 -12.09 5.46
C ASN A 38 16.09 -11.27 4.56
N PRO A 39 16.54 -10.88 3.34
CA PRO A 39 15.73 -10.08 2.41
C PRO A 39 14.36 -10.69 2.07
N LYS A 40 14.22 -12.01 2.14
CA LYS A 40 12.93 -12.68 1.85
C LYS A 40 11.85 -12.39 2.88
N LEU A 41 12.21 -11.87 4.06
CA LEU A 41 11.22 -11.52 5.08
C LEU A 41 10.30 -10.38 4.65
N VAL A 42 10.79 -9.45 3.82
CA VAL A 42 9.96 -8.34 3.33
C VAL A 42 8.98 -8.75 2.23
N GLU A 43 9.20 -9.95 1.63
CA GLU A 43 8.29 -10.58 0.67
C GLU A 43 7.38 -11.63 1.30
N ALA A 44 7.56 -11.92 2.60
CA ALA A 44 6.77 -12.94 3.29
C ALA A 44 5.29 -12.54 3.32
N LEU A 45 4.41 -13.55 3.29
CA LEU A 45 2.97 -13.35 3.46
C LEU A 45 2.56 -13.87 4.84
N ASN A 46 1.70 -13.12 5.52
CA ASN A 46 1.07 -13.56 6.76
C ASN A 46 -0.07 -14.57 6.46
N GLU A 47 -0.73 -15.05 7.50
CA GLU A 47 -1.85 -16.01 7.39
C GLU A 47 -3.04 -15.51 6.55
N ARG A 48 -3.15 -14.20 6.35
CA ARG A 48 -4.18 -13.56 5.51
C ARG A 48 -3.68 -13.24 4.08
N GLY A 49 -2.46 -13.65 3.73
CA GLY A 49 -1.87 -13.35 2.44
C GLY A 49 -1.36 -11.92 2.29
N SER A 50 -1.29 -11.13 3.36
CA SER A 50 -0.80 -9.76 3.30
C SER A 50 0.71 -9.70 3.47
N SER A 51 1.41 -8.95 2.62
CA SER A 51 2.84 -8.66 2.75
C SER A 51 3.12 -7.56 3.80
N PRO A 52 4.37 -7.41 4.27
CA PRO A 52 4.77 -6.25 5.07
C PRO A 52 4.43 -4.92 4.39
N LEU A 53 4.63 -4.80 3.07
CA LEU A 53 4.29 -3.59 2.33
C LEU A 53 2.78 -3.28 2.36
N THR A 54 1.93 -4.30 2.17
CA THR A 54 0.46 -4.15 2.29
C THR A 54 0.06 -3.70 3.69
N LEU A 55 0.69 -4.26 4.73
CA LEU A 55 0.40 -3.88 6.12
C LEU A 55 0.86 -2.45 6.43
N ALA A 56 2.06 -2.04 5.99
CA ALA A 56 2.53 -0.67 6.15
C ALA A 56 1.56 0.33 5.49
N ALA A 57 1.08 0.01 4.28
CA ALA A 57 0.09 0.81 3.56
C ALA A 57 -1.24 0.89 4.31
N TYR A 58 -1.74 -0.23 4.82
CA TYR A 58 -3.02 -0.29 5.54
C TYR A 58 -2.99 0.45 6.88
N TYR A 59 -1.87 0.39 7.61
CA TYR A 59 -1.72 0.99 8.94
C TYR A 59 -1.10 2.39 8.94
N ASN A 60 -0.91 3.00 7.78
CA ASN A 60 -0.33 4.34 7.60
C ASN A 60 1.11 4.45 8.15
N ASN A 61 1.87 3.39 8.06
CA ASN A 61 3.28 3.44 8.42
C ASN A 61 4.12 3.94 7.25
N ILE A 62 4.14 5.27 7.07
CA ILE A 62 4.77 5.95 5.93
C ILE A 62 6.27 5.63 5.84
N SER A 63 6.99 5.62 6.98
CA SER A 63 8.43 5.39 6.99
C SER A 63 8.78 3.99 6.51
N VAL A 64 8.04 2.98 6.96
CA VAL A 64 8.24 1.59 6.54
C VAL A 64 7.74 1.37 5.12
N ALA A 65 6.61 1.97 4.71
CA ALA A 65 6.11 1.87 3.34
C ALA A 65 7.13 2.40 2.34
N ASN A 66 7.68 3.60 2.56
CA ASN A 66 8.70 4.20 1.70
C ASN A 66 9.98 3.35 1.65
N TYR A 67 10.42 2.81 2.79
CA TYR A 67 11.56 1.89 2.80
C TYR A 67 11.32 0.64 1.96
N LEU A 68 10.14 0.02 2.10
CA LEU A 68 9.80 -1.24 1.42
C LEU A 68 9.55 -1.06 -0.08
N ILE A 69 9.03 0.08 -0.53
CA ILE A 69 8.80 0.38 -1.95
C ILE A 69 10.08 0.17 -2.78
N ASP A 70 11.24 0.56 -2.24
CA ASP A 70 12.55 0.42 -2.90
C ASP A 70 13.17 -0.98 -2.75
N LYS A 71 12.60 -1.87 -1.94
CA LYS A 71 13.21 -3.15 -1.56
C LYS A 71 12.47 -4.38 -2.06
N VAL A 72 11.16 -4.24 -2.32
CA VAL A 72 10.35 -5.38 -2.80
C VAL A 72 10.56 -5.60 -4.30
N ASP A 73 10.56 -6.86 -4.72
CA ASP A 73 10.64 -7.23 -6.13
C ASP A 73 9.36 -6.87 -6.89
N ASN A 74 8.21 -6.84 -6.19
CA ASN A 74 6.91 -6.56 -6.79
C ASN A 74 6.06 -5.62 -5.92
N ILE A 75 6.07 -4.33 -6.27
CA ILE A 75 5.23 -3.30 -5.63
C ILE A 75 3.73 -3.58 -5.76
N ASN A 76 3.35 -4.36 -6.77
CA ASN A 76 1.98 -4.74 -7.09
C ASN A 76 1.57 -6.09 -6.47
N GLY A 77 2.34 -6.60 -5.49
CA GLY A 77 2.03 -7.87 -4.83
C GLY A 77 0.55 -7.94 -4.45
N ASN A 78 -0.20 -8.83 -5.13
CA ASN A 78 -1.65 -8.90 -5.01
C ASN A 78 -2.06 -10.11 -4.15
N SER A 79 -2.98 -9.88 -3.23
CA SER A 79 -3.71 -10.91 -2.48
C SER A 79 -5.19 -10.87 -2.84
N ASP A 80 -6.01 -11.75 -2.25
CA ASP A 80 -7.46 -11.70 -2.42
C ASP A 80 -8.06 -10.36 -1.97
N ASP A 81 -7.41 -9.68 -1.01
CA ASP A 81 -7.79 -8.36 -0.53
C ASP A 81 -7.27 -7.21 -1.42
N GLY A 82 -6.53 -7.51 -2.50
CA GLY A 82 -5.99 -6.55 -3.46
C GLY A 82 -4.53 -6.18 -3.23
N THR A 83 -4.10 -5.09 -3.88
CA THR A 83 -2.71 -4.60 -3.90
C THR A 83 -2.40 -3.70 -2.68
N PRO A 84 -1.10 -3.44 -2.39
CA PRO A 84 -0.71 -2.43 -1.38
C PRO A 84 -1.29 -1.04 -1.67
N LEU A 85 -1.38 -0.62 -2.95
CA LEU A 85 -2.04 0.63 -3.35
C LEU A 85 -3.52 0.62 -2.94
N MET A 86 -4.25 -0.48 -3.18
CA MET A 86 -5.65 -0.59 -2.73
C MET A 86 -5.78 -0.50 -1.21
N ALA A 87 -4.87 -1.10 -0.46
CA ALA A 87 -4.86 -1.02 1.00
C ALA A 87 -4.74 0.44 1.50
N ALA A 88 -3.85 1.24 0.88
CA ALA A 88 -3.74 2.68 1.18
C ALA A 88 -5.02 3.44 0.81
N VAL A 89 -5.61 3.17 -0.37
CA VAL A 89 -6.83 3.84 -0.86
C VAL A 89 -8.04 3.52 0.02
N VAL A 90 -8.26 2.26 0.37
CA VAL A 90 -9.36 1.82 1.26
C VAL A 90 -9.31 2.53 2.61
N LYS A 91 -8.10 2.83 3.11
CA LYS A 91 -7.88 3.53 4.37
C LYS A 91 -7.80 5.05 4.25
N GLY A 92 -7.80 5.58 3.03
CA GLY A 92 -7.74 7.03 2.78
C GLY A 92 -6.34 7.63 2.99
N HIS A 93 -5.28 6.84 2.92
CA HIS A 93 -3.90 7.27 3.16
C HIS A 93 -3.28 7.86 1.89
N VAL A 94 -3.57 9.14 1.62
CA VAL A 94 -3.20 9.83 0.37
C VAL A 94 -1.69 9.84 0.14
N GLU A 95 -0.90 10.18 1.16
CA GLU A 95 0.57 10.26 1.06
C GLU A 95 1.19 8.92 0.66
N ILE A 96 0.74 7.81 1.26
CA ILE A 96 1.22 6.47 0.88
C ILE A 96 0.75 6.08 -0.52
N ALA A 97 -0.51 6.38 -0.87
CA ALA A 97 -1.02 6.11 -2.21
C ALA A 97 -0.24 6.88 -3.28
N GLN A 98 0.14 8.13 -3.01
CA GLN A 98 0.99 8.92 -3.88
C GLN A 98 2.38 8.28 -4.04
N ALA A 99 3.01 7.84 -2.96
CA ALA A 99 4.31 7.17 -3.03
C ALA A 99 4.25 5.89 -3.89
N PHE A 100 3.16 5.10 -3.80
CA PHE A 100 2.95 3.95 -4.67
C PHE A 100 2.82 4.34 -6.14
N VAL A 101 2.03 5.37 -6.46
CA VAL A 101 1.85 5.86 -7.82
C VAL A 101 3.18 6.35 -8.40
N GLU A 102 3.94 7.14 -7.64
CA GLU A 102 5.27 7.65 -8.04
C GLU A 102 6.27 6.51 -8.28
N ALA A 103 6.16 5.42 -7.53
CA ALA A 103 6.97 4.21 -7.70
C ALA A 103 6.48 3.27 -8.82
N GLY A 104 5.42 3.65 -9.55
CA GLY A 104 4.91 2.90 -10.71
C GLY A 104 3.96 1.76 -10.36
N ALA A 105 3.27 1.82 -9.22
CA ALA A 105 2.20 0.86 -8.93
C ALA A 105 1.09 0.96 -9.98
N ASP A 106 0.60 -0.19 -10.46
CA ASP A 106 -0.48 -0.25 -11.46
C ASP A 106 -1.85 -0.02 -10.79
N PRO A 107 -2.55 1.09 -11.08
CA PRO A 107 -3.82 1.42 -10.47
C PRO A 107 -5.00 0.58 -11.01
N ASN A 108 -4.77 -0.20 -12.08
CA ASN A 108 -5.80 -0.98 -12.77
C ASN A 108 -5.85 -2.46 -12.36
N LEU A 109 -4.97 -2.89 -11.47
CA LEU A 109 -5.09 -4.24 -10.89
C LEU A 109 -6.37 -4.37 -10.09
N THR A 110 -6.88 -5.61 -10.01
CA THR A 110 -8.15 -5.89 -9.35
C THR A 110 -7.96 -6.84 -8.15
N ASP A 111 -8.79 -6.69 -7.15
CA ASP A 111 -8.95 -7.65 -6.07
C ASP A 111 -9.82 -8.87 -6.50
N ALA A 112 -10.13 -9.76 -5.57
CA ALA A 112 -11.00 -10.93 -5.81
C ALA A 112 -12.43 -10.55 -6.23
N ASN A 113 -12.89 -9.32 -5.96
CA ASN A 113 -14.20 -8.80 -6.37
C ASN A 113 -14.14 -8.15 -7.77
N GLY A 114 -12.99 -8.12 -8.43
CA GLY A 114 -12.77 -7.40 -9.67
C GLY A 114 -12.73 -5.87 -9.49
N ALA A 115 -12.66 -5.37 -8.25
CA ALA A 115 -12.60 -3.96 -7.96
C ALA A 115 -11.16 -3.44 -8.05
N THR A 116 -10.97 -2.25 -8.64
CA THR A 116 -9.70 -1.52 -8.70
C THR A 116 -9.59 -0.52 -7.53
N ALA A 117 -8.41 0.06 -7.32
CA ALA A 117 -8.22 1.15 -6.35
C ALA A 117 -9.21 2.30 -6.58
N LEU A 118 -9.52 2.64 -7.84
CA LEU A 118 -10.45 3.72 -8.19
C LEU A 118 -11.91 3.40 -7.77
N HIS A 119 -12.34 2.13 -7.81
CA HIS A 119 -13.65 1.74 -7.27
C HIS A 119 -13.77 2.13 -5.78
N TYR A 120 -12.74 1.86 -4.99
CA TYR A 120 -12.72 2.18 -3.56
C TYR A 120 -12.63 3.68 -3.30
N ALA A 121 -11.82 4.42 -4.05
CA ALA A 121 -11.74 5.88 -3.93
C ALA A 121 -13.12 6.53 -4.14
N VAL A 122 -13.87 6.06 -5.15
CA VAL A 122 -15.23 6.54 -5.44
C VAL A 122 -16.24 6.07 -4.39
N LEU A 123 -16.19 4.80 -3.99
CA LEU A 123 -17.08 4.23 -2.98
C LEU A 123 -16.99 4.98 -1.64
N PHE A 124 -15.78 5.36 -1.23
CA PHE A 124 -15.54 6.12 0.01
C PHE A 124 -15.59 7.64 -0.18
N ASN A 125 -16.00 8.11 -1.37
CA ASN A 125 -16.11 9.53 -1.72
C ASN A 125 -14.81 10.31 -1.48
N ASN A 126 -13.66 9.68 -1.72
CA ASN A 126 -12.35 10.32 -1.60
C ASN A 126 -11.94 10.94 -2.93
N GLN A 127 -12.29 12.22 -3.13
CA GLN A 127 -12.04 12.94 -4.38
C GLN A 127 -10.53 13.12 -4.65
N GLU A 128 -9.72 13.32 -3.61
CA GLU A 128 -8.29 13.49 -3.73
C GLU A 128 -7.62 12.22 -4.26
N LEU A 129 -7.95 11.05 -3.69
CA LEU A 129 -7.48 9.76 -4.19
C LEU A 129 -8.03 9.45 -5.58
N ALA A 130 -9.28 9.83 -5.88
CA ALA A 130 -9.83 9.63 -7.22
C ALA A 130 -9.05 10.45 -8.27
N ILE A 131 -8.69 11.69 -7.98
CA ILE A 131 -7.85 12.53 -8.85
C ILE A 131 -6.48 11.90 -9.03
N LEU A 132 -5.80 11.56 -7.94
CA LEU A 132 -4.48 10.92 -7.95
C LEU A 132 -4.47 9.67 -8.84
N LEU A 133 -5.46 8.79 -8.68
CA LEU A 133 -5.55 7.55 -9.43
C LEU A 133 -5.86 7.79 -10.92
N MET A 134 -6.75 8.75 -11.22
CA MET A 134 -7.04 9.13 -12.61
C MET A 134 -5.79 9.70 -13.32
N GLU A 135 -5.02 10.55 -12.65
CA GLU A 135 -3.76 11.09 -13.15
C GLU A 135 -2.69 9.98 -13.35
N ALA A 136 -2.75 8.93 -12.52
CA ALA A 136 -1.93 7.73 -12.66
C ALA A 136 -2.40 6.76 -13.76
N GLY A 137 -3.47 7.07 -14.49
CA GLY A 137 -3.99 6.24 -15.59
C GLY A 137 -5.00 5.16 -15.14
N ALA A 138 -5.64 5.33 -13.97
CA ALA A 138 -6.74 4.45 -13.58
C ALA A 138 -7.93 4.58 -14.53
N SER A 139 -8.53 3.44 -14.89
CA SER A 139 -9.71 3.41 -15.77
C SER A 139 -11.00 3.61 -14.99
N ALA A 140 -11.75 4.65 -15.32
CA ALA A 140 -13.09 4.89 -14.77
C ALA A 140 -14.15 3.89 -15.29
N PHE A 141 -13.80 3.06 -16.29
CA PHE A 141 -14.74 2.19 -17.01
C PHE A 141 -14.53 0.70 -16.74
N MET A 142 -13.47 0.29 -16.06
CA MET A 142 -13.27 -1.11 -15.67
C MET A 142 -14.41 -1.58 -14.78
N LYS A 143 -14.98 -2.75 -15.10
CA LYS A 143 -16.10 -3.30 -14.37
C LYS A 143 -15.64 -4.34 -13.37
N ASN A 144 -16.17 -4.25 -12.16
CA ASN A 144 -16.02 -5.29 -11.14
C ASN A 144 -16.87 -6.53 -11.47
N ASN A 145 -16.84 -7.57 -10.62
CA ASN A 145 -17.55 -8.83 -10.85
C ASN A 145 -19.08 -8.71 -10.86
N VAL A 146 -19.63 -7.60 -10.36
CA VAL A 146 -21.09 -7.32 -10.44
C VAL A 146 -21.43 -6.40 -11.62
N GLY A 147 -20.47 -6.12 -12.51
CA GLY A 147 -20.66 -5.36 -13.73
C GLY A 147 -20.70 -3.84 -13.56
N GLN A 148 -20.26 -3.30 -12.41
CA GLN A 148 -20.25 -1.88 -12.11
C GLN A 148 -18.83 -1.30 -12.25
N SER A 149 -18.72 -0.13 -12.87
CA SER A 149 -17.49 0.64 -12.98
C SER A 149 -17.42 1.75 -11.90
N PRO A 150 -16.23 2.34 -11.65
CA PRO A 150 -16.12 3.53 -10.80
C PRO A 150 -17.07 4.66 -11.22
N LEU A 151 -17.23 4.88 -12.53
CA LEU A 151 -18.15 5.88 -13.06
C LEU A 151 -19.64 5.53 -12.76
N ASP A 152 -20.00 4.24 -12.80
CA ASP A 152 -21.36 3.80 -12.44
C ASP A 152 -21.64 4.07 -10.95
N PHE A 153 -20.67 3.83 -10.06
CA PHE A 153 -20.80 4.20 -8.64
C PHE A 153 -21.00 5.71 -8.44
N ALA A 154 -20.19 6.55 -9.10
CA ALA A 154 -20.34 8.01 -9.00
C ALA A 154 -21.72 8.49 -9.47
N LYS A 155 -22.27 7.90 -10.54
CA LYS A 155 -23.62 8.19 -11.04
C LYS A 155 -24.69 7.73 -10.07
N MET A 156 -24.57 6.53 -9.49
CA MET A 156 -25.53 6.01 -8.51
C MET A 156 -25.63 6.89 -7.27
N HIS A 157 -24.50 7.43 -6.80
CA HIS A 157 -24.46 8.34 -5.65
C HIS A 157 -24.80 9.79 -6.01
N ASN A 158 -25.08 10.08 -7.31
CA ASN A 158 -25.36 11.43 -7.82
C ASN A 158 -24.26 12.46 -7.44
N ASP A 159 -23.02 12.00 -7.32
CA ASP A 159 -21.87 12.86 -7.00
C ASP A 159 -21.39 13.60 -8.24
N LYS A 160 -21.71 14.90 -8.29
CA LYS A 160 -21.34 15.74 -9.44
C LYS A 160 -19.83 15.93 -9.56
N THR A 161 -19.12 15.99 -8.43
CA THR A 161 -17.67 16.22 -8.41
C THR A 161 -16.94 14.98 -8.92
N LEU A 162 -17.24 13.80 -8.37
CA LEU A 162 -16.66 12.55 -8.85
C LEU A 162 -17.03 12.28 -10.30
N ASN A 163 -18.28 12.51 -10.70
CA ASN A 163 -18.67 12.39 -12.11
C ASN A 163 -17.83 13.30 -13.03
N THR A 164 -17.48 14.52 -12.59
CA THR A 164 -16.62 15.41 -13.38
C THR A 164 -15.17 14.93 -13.44
N ILE A 165 -14.65 14.40 -12.31
CA ILE A 165 -13.28 13.82 -12.25
C ILE A 165 -13.15 12.62 -13.19
N LEU A 166 -14.13 11.71 -13.17
CA LEU A 166 -14.09 10.43 -13.88
C LEU A 166 -14.44 10.51 -15.38
N ASN A 167 -14.96 11.63 -15.86
CA ASN A 167 -15.28 11.86 -17.28
C ASN A 167 -14.21 12.70 -18.02
N LYS A 168 -13.06 12.94 -17.39
CA LYS A 168 -11.90 13.58 -18.04
C LYS A 168 -11.09 12.56 -18.83
#